data_18207f3ada5201207aec9d05956c9d1d
#
_entry.id   18207f3ada5201207aec9d05956c9d1d
#
_cell.length_a   1.000
_cell.length_b   1.000
_cell.length_c   1.000
_cell.angle_alpha   90.00
_cell.angle_beta   90.00
_cell.angle_gamma   90.00
#
_symmetry.space_group_name_H-M   'P 1'
#
loop_
_entity.id
_entity.type
_entity.pdbx_description
1 polymer ?
#
loop_
_entity_poly.entity_id
_entity_poly.type
_entity_poly.pdbx_seq_one_letter_code
_entity_poly.pdbx_strand_id
1 'polypeptide(L)'
;MCGIVGYIGFREPKEVLLEGLKTLEYRGYDSAGIALKNDTSVQIIKEVGRIAALEEKVNKEKLIDSHIGIAHTRWATHGGVNETNAHPHIIGRVTLVHNGIIENAQELKEKLITEGVKFNTETDTEVLTALIDYYYDKDPVAAIEKALKEVRGSYASAIIFEDQDKLFAIRKDLPLIIGYGDKEYFIASDISAIINYTNKYSLLEENEIAILDFDGITVVKNNKKIKKEILVTDLTAEAKDKNGYDHYMLKEIMEEPIVLEKTLKPFIEYFNKIPDLSSYEEIQIVACGSAMYAGMVGKSLIEEYANVRVVCEVASEYRYKKVLYDRKTLVIVISQSGETADTIAAMRKAKENGALTLAIVNVKGSTIARESDEQIFIEAGPEIAVATTKAYILQVAIMALLASRLAGKNIVEELVKLPRLVKEVIDRRDIYLKIAKKIYRKEDIFFIGRKVDYA
;
A
#
# COMPACT_ATOMS: atom_id res chain seq x y z
N MET A 1 1.78 -1.19 7.82
CA MET A 1 1.40 0.08 7.12
C MET A 1 0.03 0.48 7.60
N CYS A 2 -0.20 1.76 7.82
CA CYS A 2 -1.47 2.29 8.29
C CYS A 2 -2.53 2.41 7.18
N GLY A 3 -3.80 2.66 7.54
CA GLY A 3 -4.90 2.87 6.60
C GLY A 3 -5.59 4.20 6.81
N ILE A 4 -5.89 4.92 5.72
CA ILE A 4 -6.62 6.20 5.70
C ILE A 4 -7.92 6.03 4.94
N VAL A 5 -9.00 6.62 5.47
CA VAL A 5 -10.27 6.82 4.81
C VAL A 5 -10.74 8.25 5.07
N GLY A 6 -11.18 8.95 4.05
CA GLY A 6 -11.83 10.25 4.12
C GLY A 6 -13.12 10.25 3.31
N TYR A 7 -14.11 11.00 3.75
CA TYR A 7 -15.42 11.06 3.12
C TYR A 7 -16.01 12.48 3.20
N ILE A 8 -16.62 12.89 2.11
CA ILE A 8 -17.51 14.05 2.02
C ILE A 8 -18.69 13.71 1.14
N GLY A 9 -19.92 13.95 1.62
CA GLY A 9 -21.12 13.63 0.87
C GLY A 9 -22.38 13.65 1.72
N PHE A 10 -23.42 12.98 1.23
CA PHE A 10 -24.77 13.00 1.80
C PHE A 10 -25.06 11.89 2.80
N ARG A 11 -24.18 10.86 2.89
CA ARG A 11 -24.32 9.75 3.85
C ARG A 11 -23.78 10.16 5.22
N GLU A 12 -24.13 9.40 6.24
CA GLU A 12 -23.43 9.47 7.53
C GLU A 12 -21.97 9.04 7.38
N PRO A 13 -21.00 9.93 7.59
CA PRO A 13 -19.58 9.59 7.41
C PRO A 13 -19.13 8.40 8.27
N LYS A 14 -19.70 8.26 9.47
CA LYS A 14 -19.39 7.15 10.39
C LYS A 14 -19.44 5.78 9.71
N GLU A 15 -20.49 5.51 8.93
CA GLU A 15 -20.67 4.21 8.29
C GLU A 15 -19.59 3.96 7.24
N VAL A 16 -19.37 4.95 6.37
CA VAL A 16 -18.36 4.89 5.31
C VAL A 16 -16.96 4.70 5.90
N LEU A 17 -16.63 5.47 6.94
CA LEU A 17 -15.32 5.45 7.59
C LEU A 17 -15.05 4.13 8.27
N LEU A 18 -15.98 3.62 9.09
CA LEU A 18 -15.81 2.36 9.80
C LEU A 18 -15.74 1.16 8.85
N GLU A 19 -16.55 1.14 7.79
CA GLU A 19 -16.51 0.09 6.78
C GLU A 19 -15.19 0.09 6.01
N GLY A 20 -14.72 1.27 5.62
CA GLY A 20 -13.43 1.43 4.97
C GLY A 20 -12.27 1.00 5.88
N LEU A 21 -12.28 1.38 7.15
CA LEU A 21 -11.26 0.95 8.12
C LEU A 21 -11.26 -0.56 8.34
N LYS A 22 -12.44 -1.21 8.42
CA LYS A 22 -12.54 -2.68 8.53
C LYS A 22 -11.83 -3.38 7.38
N THR A 23 -11.93 -2.81 6.18
CA THR A 23 -11.23 -3.32 5.00
C THR A 23 -9.71 -3.12 5.09
N LEU A 24 -9.26 -2.05 5.75
CA LEU A 24 -7.84 -1.70 5.91
C LEU A 24 -7.22 -2.24 7.21
N GLU A 25 -7.96 -2.96 8.06
CA GLU A 25 -7.48 -3.41 9.38
C GLU A 25 -6.21 -4.28 9.28
N TYR A 26 -6.03 -5.00 8.18
CA TYR A 26 -4.81 -5.77 7.94
C TYR A 26 -3.54 -4.91 7.84
N ARG A 27 -3.69 -3.61 7.54
CA ARG A 27 -2.57 -2.65 7.47
C ARG A 27 -2.15 -2.13 8.85
N GLY A 28 -3.06 -2.10 9.82
CA GLY A 28 -2.79 -1.62 11.18
C GLY A 28 -3.94 -2.00 12.10
N TYR A 29 -3.62 -2.44 13.30
CA TYR A 29 -4.60 -2.97 14.26
C TYR A 29 -4.24 -2.66 15.72
N ASP A 30 -3.31 -1.75 15.97
CA ASP A 30 -2.91 -1.37 17.33
C ASP A 30 -3.78 -0.25 17.91
N SER A 31 -4.27 0.63 17.09
CA SER A 31 -5.21 1.68 17.44
C SER A 31 -5.92 2.24 16.22
N ALA A 32 -7.08 2.85 16.41
CA ALA A 32 -7.84 3.45 15.35
C ALA A 32 -8.61 4.68 15.84
N GLY A 33 -9.10 5.50 14.92
CA GLY A 33 -9.99 6.61 15.27
C GLY A 33 -10.62 7.26 14.06
N ILE A 34 -11.66 8.04 14.35
CA ILE A 34 -12.40 8.84 13.39
C ILE A 34 -12.49 10.30 13.85
N ALA A 35 -12.56 11.21 12.91
CA ALA A 35 -13.00 12.59 13.13
C ALA A 35 -14.20 12.87 12.24
N LEU A 36 -15.24 13.42 12.84
CA LEU A 36 -16.49 13.85 12.19
C LEU A 36 -16.58 15.37 12.28
N LYS A 37 -16.92 16.03 11.17
CA LYS A 37 -17.03 17.48 11.12
C LYS A 37 -18.46 17.90 10.72
N ASN A 38 -18.97 18.87 11.45
CA ASN A 38 -20.12 19.70 11.03
C ASN A 38 -19.69 21.15 10.79
N ASP A 39 -20.64 22.04 10.60
CA ASP A 39 -20.37 23.47 10.29
C ASP A 39 -19.58 24.19 11.38
N THR A 40 -19.62 23.72 12.63
CA THR A 40 -19.15 24.47 13.80
C THR A 40 -18.07 23.73 14.62
N SER A 41 -17.90 22.45 14.44
CA SER A 41 -17.03 21.65 15.30
C SER A 41 -16.51 20.37 14.64
N VAL A 42 -15.46 19.82 15.23
CA VAL A 42 -14.92 18.49 14.89
C VAL A 42 -14.98 17.60 16.14
N GLN A 43 -15.63 16.47 16.01
CA GLN A 43 -15.65 15.42 17.06
C GLN A 43 -14.67 14.31 16.72
N ILE A 44 -13.79 13.97 17.65
CA ILE A 44 -12.78 12.93 17.48
C ILE A 44 -13.08 11.79 18.45
N ILE A 45 -13.08 10.56 17.94
CA ILE A 45 -13.23 9.33 18.74
C ILE A 45 -12.08 8.41 18.37
N LYS A 46 -11.33 7.96 19.38
CA LYS A 46 -10.16 7.11 19.23
C LYS A 46 -10.27 5.89 20.14
N GLU A 47 -9.65 4.78 19.76
CA GLU A 47 -9.60 3.58 20.60
C GLU A 47 -8.31 2.78 20.33
N VAL A 48 -7.80 2.15 21.37
CA VAL A 48 -6.69 1.20 21.28
C VAL A 48 -7.23 -0.16 20.88
N GLY A 49 -6.52 -0.86 20.00
CA GLY A 49 -6.91 -2.17 19.53
C GLY A 49 -7.57 -2.17 18.15
N ARG A 50 -8.34 -3.21 17.88
CA ARG A 50 -8.95 -3.45 16.57
C ARG A 50 -10.12 -2.52 16.28
N ILE A 51 -10.49 -2.42 15.00
CA ILE A 51 -11.62 -1.60 14.55
C ILE A 51 -12.94 -1.93 15.26
N ALA A 52 -13.14 -3.18 15.65
CA ALA A 52 -14.33 -3.57 16.42
C ALA A 52 -14.45 -2.82 17.77
N ALA A 53 -13.34 -2.54 18.45
CA ALA A 53 -13.33 -1.77 19.68
C ALA A 53 -13.69 -0.30 19.43
N LEU A 54 -13.14 0.30 18.38
CA LEU A 54 -13.52 1.64 17.95
C LEU A 54 -15.00 1.72 17.58
N GLU A 55 -15.53 0.77 16.85
CA GLU A 55 -16.94 0.71 16.44
C GLU A 55 -17.87 0.62 17.67
N GLU A 56 -17.51 -0.20 18.66
CA GLU A 56 -18.28 -0.30 19.90
C GLU A 56 -18.30 1.03 20.64
N LYS A 57 -17.16 1.75 20.71
CA LYS A 57 -17.07 3.08 21.34
C LYS A 57 -17.89 4.11 20.57
N VAL A 58 -17.74 4.19 19.24
CA VAL A 58 -18.47 5.10 18.36
C VAL A 58 -19.98 4.92 18.49
N ASN A 59 -20.48 3.67 18.60
CA ASN A 59 -21.89 3.38 18.74
C ASN A 59 -22.48 3.74 20.11
N LYS A 60 -21.64 3.95 21.13
CA LYS A 60 -22.04 4.43 22.48
C LYS A 60 -22.03 5.97 22.61
N GLU A 61 -21.31 6.64 21.72
CA GLU A 61 -21.20 8.09 21.75
C GLU A 61 -22.40 8.79 21.06
N LYS A 62 -22.73 9.98 21.56
CA LYS A 62 -23.64 10.87 20.84
C LYS A 62 -22.84 11.59 19.75
N LEU A 63 -23.10 11.23 18.51
CA LEU A 63 -22.40 11.83 17.39
C LEU A 63 -23.01 13.16 16.98
N ILE A 64 -22.15 14.07 16.47
CA ILE A 64 -22.59 15.28 15.77
C ILE A 64 -23.18 14.90 14.42
N ASP A 65 -24.18 15.62 13.97
CA ASP A 65 -24.68 15.54 12.60
C ASP A 65 -23.58 16.08 11.66
N SER A 66 -23.10 15.24 10.75
CA SER A 66 -21.89 15.51 9.97
C SER A 66 -22.01 14.98 8.54
N HIS A 67 -21.30 15.63 7.62
CA HIS A 67 -21.22 15.25 6.21
C HIS A 67 -19.77 15.07 5.74
N ILE A 68 -18.81 15.36 6.61
CA ILE A 68 -17.38 15.25 6.37
C ILE A 68 -16.75 14.45 7.48
N GLY A 69 -15.83 13.53 7.12
CA GLY A 69 -15.06 12.84 8.12
C GLY A 69 -13.77 12.21 7.58
N ILE A 70 -12.86 11.94 8.50
CA ILE A 70 -11.60 11.23 8.25
C ILE A 70 -11.39 10.13 9.28
N ALA A 71 -10.72 9.08 8.89
CA ALA A 71 -10.48 7.92 9.74
C ALA A 71 -9.11 7.30 9.47
N HIS A 72 -8.59 6.63 10.48
CA HIS A 72 -7.28 6.02 10.44
C HIS A 72 -7.23 4.71 11.22
N THR A 73 -6.50 3.73 10.71
CA THR A 73 -6.04 2.55 11.46
C THR A 73 -4.52 2.53 11.51
N ARG A 74 -3.97 2.39 12.72
CA ARG A 74 -2.56 2.64 13.00
C ARG A 74 -1.77 1.34 13.20
N TRP A 75 -0.54 1.37 12.67
CA TRP A 75 0.56 0.51 13.07
C TRP A 75 1.64 1.43 13.62
N ALA A 76 1.84 1.42 14.94
CA ALA A 76 2.71 2.37 15.62
C ALA A 76 4.16 2.25 15.15
N THR A 77 4.71 3.38 14.70
CA THR A 77 6.14 3.55 14.37
C THR A 77 6.80 4.59 15.29
N HIS A 78 6.05 5.63 15.68
CA HIS A 78 6.48 6.72 16.57
C HIS A 78 5.51 6.86 17.72
N GLY A 79 6.02 6.86 18.96
CA GLY A 79 5.22 6.92 20.18
C GLY A 79 4.55 5.60 20.55
N GLY A 80 4.23 5.43 21.83
CA GLY A 80 3.60 4.23 22.37
C GLY A 80 2.19 3.98 21.83
N VAL A 81 1.70 2.73 21.97
CA VAL A 81 0.32 2.38 21.66
C VAL A 81 -0.59 2.83 22.79
N ASN A 82 -1.25 3.94 22.60
CA ASN A 82 -2.21 4.52 23.53
C ASN A 82 -3.22 5.39 22.76
N GLU A 83 -4.32 5.78 23.41
CA GLU A 83 -5.38 6.57 22.78
C GLU A 83 -4.89 7.98 22.38
N THR A 84 -3.99 8.60 23.17
CA THR A 84 -3.45 9.92 22.88
C THR A 84 -2.68 9.94 21.57
N ASN A 85 -1.84 8.93 21.32
CA ASN A 85 -1.03 8.79 20.12
C ASN A 85 -1.81 8.20 18.92
N ALA A 86 -3.04 7.70 19.12
CA ALA A 86 -3.90 7.28 18.02
C ALA A 86 -4.33 8.48 17.16
N HIS A 87 -4.54 8.25 15.86
CA HIS A 87 -5.07 9.27 14.94
C HIS A 87 -6.60 9.29 14.99
N PRO A 88 -7.25 10.39 14.62
CA PRO A 88 -6.74 11.69 14.12
C PRO A 88 -6.08 12.55 15.21
N HIS A 89 -5.22 13.51 14.78
CA HIS A 89 -4.69 14.57 15.62
C HIS A 89 -5.34 15.91 15.29
N ILE A 90 -5.51 16.76 16.29
CA ILE A 90 -6.08 18.11 16.16
C ILE A 90 -5.16 19.13 16.86
N ILE A 91 -4.82 20.20 16.16
CA ILE A 91 -4.15 21.39 16.69
C ILE A 91 -4.84 22.60 16.10
N GLY A 92 -5.24 23.56 16.92
CA GLY A 92 -5.92 24.76 16.49
C GLY A 92 -7.15 24.44 15.62
N ARG A 93 -7.12 24.82 14.37
CA ARG A 93 -8.21 24.59 13.40
C ARG A 93 -7.99 23.40 12.48
N VAL A 94 -6.85 22.72 12.60
CA VAL A 94 -6.46 21.62 11.71
C VAL A 94 -6.64 20.28 12.39
N THR A 95 -7.34 19.38 11.71
CA THR A 95 -7.45 17.96 12.10
C THR A 95 -6.96 17.12 10.95
N LEU A 96 -6.06 16.16 11.21
CA LEU A 96 -5.56 15.29 10.17
C LEU A 96 -5.27 13.86 10.63
N VAL A 97 -5.22 12.97 9.65
CA VAL A 97 -4.68 11.62 9.73
C VAL A 97 -3.50 11.49 8.78
N HIS A 98 -2.52 10.67 9.15
CA HIS A 98 -1.25 10.57 8.44
C HIS A 98 -0.73 9.13 8.40
N ASN A 99 -0.37 8.67 7.22
CA ASN A 99 0.51 7.55 7.00
C ASN A 99 1.89 8.09 6.62
N GLY A 100 2.95 7.55 7.20
CA GLY A 100 4.30 7.96 6.85
C GLY A 100 5.20 8.24 8.02
N ILE A 101 6.30 8.94 7.73
CA ILE A 101 7.30 9.38 8.71
C ILE A 101 7.78 10.76 8.32
N ILE A 102 7.65 11.72 9.23
CA ILE A 102 8.25 13.04 9.10
C ILE A 102 9.65 13.00 9.72
N GLU A 103 10.66 12.81 8.90
CA GLU A 103 12.05 12.58 9.32
C GLU A 103 12.63 13.72 10.17
N ASN A 104 12.22 14.96 9.91
CA ASN A 104 12.66 16.14 10.66
C ASN A 104 11.63 16.63 11.68
N ALA A 105 10.74 15.72 12.16
CA ALA A 105 9.68 16.08 13.12
C ALA A 105 10.25 16.74 14.39
N GLN A 106 11.39 16.26 14.90
CA GLN A 106 11.99 16.83 16.12
C GLN A 106 12.45 18.29 15.91
N GLU A 107 13.09 18.58 14.78
CA GLU A 107 13.53 19.93 14.41
C GLU A 107 12.34 20.89 14.27
N LEU A 108 11.28 20.43 13.60
CA LEU A 108 10.05 21.21 13.43
C LEU A 108 9.30 21.42 14.75
N LYS A 109 9.29 20.42 15.63
CA LYS A 109 8.69 20.49 16.96
C LYS A 109 9.39 21.54 17.82
N GLU A 110 10.71 21.55 17.84
CA GLU A 110 11.49 22.54 18.59
C GLU A 110 11.23 23.96 18.09
N LYS A 111 11.19 24.17 16.76
CA LYS A 111 10.79 25.44 16.16
C LYS A 111 9.40 25.87 16.64
N LEU A 112 8.39 25.00 16.53
CA LEU A 112 7.01 25.34 16.90
C LEU A 112 6.83 25.59 18.41
N ILE A 113 7.61 24.93 19.26
CA ILE A 113 7.62 25.21 20.70
C ILE A 113 8.11 26.64 20.97
N THR A 114 9.13 27.12 20.25
CA THR A 114 9.60 28.51 20.39
C THR A 114 8.55 29.54 19.97
N GLU A 115 7.63 29.14 19.07
CA GLU A 115 6.49 29.94 18.65
C GLU A 115 5.24 29.77 19.56
N GLY A 116 5.40 29.03 20.68
CA GLY A 116 4.36 28.86 21.70
C GLY A 116 3.38 27.71 21.48
N VAL A 117 3.62 26.84 20.51
CA VAL A 117 2.78 25.66 20.25
C VAL A 117 3.03 24.61 21.36
N LYS A 118 1.94 24.04 21.88
CA LYS A 118 1.99 22.94 22.86
C LYS A 118 1.69 21.62 22.19
N PHE A 119 2.45 20.61 22.54
CA PHE A 119 2.30 19.25 22.04
C PHE A 119 1.83 18.32 23.15
N ASN A 120 0.91 17.42 22.82
CA ASN A 120 0.30 16.47 23.75
C ASN A 120 0.67 15.02 23.46
N THR A 121 1.25 14.76 22.28
CA THR A 121 1.56 13.40 21.80
C THR A 121 3.05 13.25 21.47
N GLU A 122 3.44 11.99 21.25
CA GLU A 122 4.79 11.62 20.85
C GLU A 122 4.90 11.41 19.33
N THR A 123 3.83 11.73 18.57
CA THR A 123 3.77 11.43 17.16
C THR A 123 4.31 12.57 16.30
N ASP A 124 4.96 12.22 15.22
CA ASP A 124 5.35 13.13 14.15
C ASP A 124 4.13 13.73 13.42
N THR A 125 3.02 13.04 13.47
CA THR A 125 1.74 13.49 12.92
C THR A 125 1.20 14.75 13.60
N GLU A 126 1.31 14.84 14.92
CA GLU A 126 0.94 16.06 15.66
C GLU A 126 1.81 17.24 15.22
N VAL A 127 3.08 16.99 14.92
CA VAL A 127 4.00 18.03 14.43
C VAL A 127 3.58 18.54 13.04
N LEU A 128 3.19 17.65 12.15
CA LEU A 128 2.66 18.03 10.83
C LEU A 128 1.36 18.83 10.97
N THR A 129 0.46 18.39 11.88
CA THR A 129 -0.80 19.09 12.16
C THR A 129 -0.54 20.52 12.65
N ALA A 130 0.37 20.67 13.61
CA ALA A 130 0.75 21.95 14.18
C ALA A 130 1.44 22.87 13.17
N LEU A 131 2.27 22.33 12.28
CA LEU A 131 2.95 23.11 11.25
C LEU A 131 1.97 23.66 10.23
N ILE A 132 0.95 22.88 9.82
CA ILE A 132 -0.09 23.35 8.92
C ILE A 132 -0.95 24.43 9.61
N ASP A 133 -1.33 24.25 10.88
CA ASP A 133 -2.09 25.23 11.65
C ASP A 133 -1.29 26.54 11.85
N TYR A 134 0.00 26.45 12.12
CA TYR A 134 0.90 27.60 12.26
C TYR A 134 0.91 28.49 11.01
N TYR A 135 0.83 27.89 9.80
CA TYR A 135 0.77 28.63 8.54
C TYR A 135 -0.64 28.98 8.10
N TYR A 136 -1.67 28.52 8.83
CA TYR A 136 -3.05 28.71 8.41
C TYR A 136 -3.57 30.13 8.69
N ASP A 137 -3.81 30.86 7.61
CA ASP A 137 -4.47 32.17 7.62
C ASP A 137 -5.64 32.18 6.61
N LYS A 138 -6.67 31.35 6.89
CA LYS A 138 -7.90 31.17 6.08
C LYS A 138 -7.71 30.65 4.65
N ASP A 139 -6.47 30.36 4.23
CA ASP A 139 -6.15 29.72 2.96
C ASP A 139 -5.51 28.35 3.22
N PRO A 140 -6.30 27.25 3.17
CA PRO A 140 -5.79 25.91 3.41
C PRO A 140 -4.69 25.49 2.44
N VAL A 141 -4.81 25.84 1.16
CA VAL A 141 -3.83 25.43 0.14
C VAL A 141 -2.49 26.12 0.40
N ALA A 142 -2.51 27.42 0.67
CA ALA A 142 -1.27 28.16 0.99
C ALA A 142 -0.62 27.66 2.29
N ALA A 143 -1.41 27.32 3.31
CA ALA A 143 -0.90 26.76 4.56
C ALA A 143 -0.23 25.40 4.35
N ILE A 144 -0.89 24.49 3.64
CA ILE A 144 -0.36 23.18 3.28
C ILE A 144 0.92 23.33 2.45
N GLU A 145 0.92 24.14 1.39
CA GLU A 145 2.11 24.34 0.55
C GLU A 145 3.32 24.91 1.34
N LYS A 146 3.08 25.83 2.28
CA LYS A 146 4.14 26.36 3.14
C LYS A 146 4.70 25.29 4.07
N ALA A 147 3.81 24.54 4.74
CA ALA A 147 4.22 23.46 5.64
C ALA A 147 5.04 22.39 4.91
N LEU A 148 4.59 21.94 3.73
CA LEU A 148 5.26 20.89 2.96
C LEU A 148 6.64 21.27 2.42
N LYS A 149 6.95 22.58 2.29
CA LYS A 149 8.31 23.04 1.94
C LYS A 149 9.34 22.77 3.05
N GLU A 150 8.91 22.67 4.29
CA GLU A 150 9.79 22.42 5.43
C GLU A 150 9.84 20.93 5.80
N VAL A 151 8.87 20.14 5.40
CA VAL A 151 8.75 18.72 5.75
C VAL A 151 9.73 17.87 4.93
N ARG A 152 10.51 17.04 5.63
CA ARG A 152 11.31 15.97 5.04
C ARG A 152 10.71 14.62 5.45
N GLY A 153 10.69 13.67 4.51
CA GLY A 153 10.14 12.34 4.74
C GLY A 153 9.00 11.98 3.79
N SER A 154 8.28 10.92 4.10
CA SER A 154 7.15 10.39 3.34
C SER A 154 5.84 10.61 4.07
N TYR A 155 4.78 10.95 3.34
CA TYR A 155 3.46 11.18 3.92
C TYR A 155 2.31 10.90 2.94
N ALA A 156 1.21 10.45 3.49
CA ALA A 156 -0.11 10.52 2.88
C ALA A 156 -1.09 10.98 3.97
N SER A 157 -1.84 12.05 3.72
CA SER A 157 -2.70 12.64 4.75
C SER A 157 -4.05 13.06 4.20
N ALA A 158 -5.09 12.87 5.01
CA ALA A 158 -6.40 13.51 4.84
C ALA A 158 -6.56 14.58 5.93
N ILE A 159 -7.01 15.78 5.55
CA ILE A 159 -6.96 16.97 6.38
C ILE A 159 -8.32 17.66 6.37
N ILE A 160 -8.78 18.06 7.55
CA ILE A 160 -9.97 18.89 7.77
C ILE A 160 -9.52 20.21 8.39
N PHE A 161 -10.08 21.33 7.91
CA PHE A 161 -10.03 22.61 8.59
C PHE A 161 -11.41 22.89 9.18
N GLU A 162 -11.45 23.28 10.45
CA GLU A 162 -12.71 23.45 11.20
C GLU A 162 -13.66 24.46 10.53
N ASP A 163 -13.11 25.53 9.95
CA ASP A 163 -13.85 26.63 9.29
C ASP A 163 -14.02 26.46 7.77
N GLN A 164 -13.76 25.23 7.23
CA GLN A 164 -13.91 24.93 5.80
C GLN A 164 -14.80 23.70 5.60
N ASP A 165 -15.80 23.79 4.74
CA ASP A 165 -16.66 22.66 4.36
C ASP A 165 -16.04 21.85 3.22
N LYS A 166 -14.79 21.46 3.43
CA LYS A 166 -13.95 20.76 2.46
C LYS A 166 -13.07 19.74 3.14
N LEU A 167 -12.69 18.74 2.36
CA LEU A 167 -11.72 17.73 2.74
C LEU A 167 -10.50 17.86 1.84
N PHE A 168 -9.30 17.82 2.41
CA PHE A 168 -8.05 17.97 1.68
C PHE A 168 -7.23 16.68 1.75
N ALA A 169 -6.47 16.40 0.69
CA ALA A 169 -5.55 15.28 0.66
C ALA A 169 -4.20 15.69 0.06
N ILE A 170 -3.14 15.16 0.64
CA ILE A 170 -1.75 15.33 0.19
C ILE A 170 -1.00 14.00 0.26
N ARG A 171 0.00 13.84 -0.60
CA ARG A 171 0.88 12.66 -0.52
C ARG A 171 2.31 12.95 -1.00
N LYS A 172 3.25 12.15 -0.48
CA LYS A 172 4.60 11.96 -0.99
C LYS A 172 5.06 10.54 -0.67
N ASP A 173 5.52 9.80 -1.67
CA ASP A 173 6.06 8.43 -1.58
C ASP A 173 5.08 7.33 -1.09
N LEU A 174 3.90 7.68 -0.58
CA LEU A 174 2.91 6.73 -0.08
C LEU A 174 1.60 6.79 -0.87
N PRO A 175 0.86 5.67 -1.00
CA PRO A 175 -0.36 5.64 -1.80
C PRO A 175 -1.48 6.46 -1.16
N LEU A 176 -2.12 7.30 -1.96
CA LEU A 176 -3.39 7.95 -1.64
C LEU A 176 -4.18 8.17 -2.92
N ILE A 177 -5.43 7.80 -2.92
CA ILE A 177 -6.36 7.93 -4.04
C ILE A 177 -7.54 8.82 -3.67
N ILE A 178 -8.17 9.34 -4.70
CA ILE A 178 -9.41 10.11 -4.65
C ILE A 178 -10.49 9.28 -5.33
N GLY A 179 -11.61 8.98 -4.65
CA GLY A 179 -12.73 8.23 -5.18
C GLY A 179 -13.86 9.16 -5.62
N TYR A 180 -14.54 8.79 -6.72
CA TYR A 180 -15.64 9.54 -7.32
C TYR A 180 -16.94 8.75 -7.23
N GLY A 181 -17.81 9.11 -6.28
CA GLY A 181 -19.16 8.58 -6.17
C GLY A 181 -20.21 9.44 -6.86
N ASP A 182 -21.47 9.16 -6.62
CA ASP A 182 -22.59 9.99 -7.08
C ASP A 182 -22.89 11.06 -6.01
N LYS A 183 -22.45 12.30 -6.24
CA LYS A 183 -22.52 13.44 -5.30
C LYS A 183 -21.86 13.17 -3.95
N GLU A 184 -20.85 12.32 -3.95
CA GLU A 184 -20.04 12.00 -2.78
C GLU A 184 -18.61 11.68 -3.21
N TYR A 185 -17.64 12.01 -2.38
CA TYR A 185 -16.22 11.87 -2.72
C TYR A 185 -15.44 11.28 -1.57
N PHE A 186 -14.38 10.58 -1.91
CA PHE A 186 -13.62 9.75 -0.98
C PHE A 186 -12.13 10.04 -1.08
N ILE A 187 -11.43 9.86 0.02
CA ILE A 187 -9.98 9.71 0.09
C ILE A 187 -9.72 8.33 0.67
N ALA A 188 -8.79 7.58 0.09
CA ALA A 188 -8.39 6.30 0.65
C ALA A 188 -6.92 5.99 0.37
N SER A 189 -6.27 5.26 1.27
CA SER A 189 -4.93 4.72 1.03
C SER A 189 -4.96 3.48 0.13
N ASP A 190 -6.15 2.91 -0.13
CA ASP A 190 -6.38 1.77 -1.02
C ASP A 190 -7.81 1.78 -1.54
N ILE A 191 -7.99 1.46 -2.82
CA ILE A 191 -9.31 1.43 -3.47
C ILE A 191 -10.26 0.43 -2.80
N SER A 192 -9.73 -0.62 -2.22
CA SER A 192 -10.52 -1.60 -1.49
C SER A 192 -11.34 -0.98 -0.34
N ALA A 193 -10.90 0.09 0.27
CA ALA A 193 -11.62 0.76 1.35
C ALA A 193 -12.96 1.36 0.91
N ILE A 194 -13.06 1.78 -0.35
CA ILE A 194 -14.21 2.53 -0.89
C ILE A 194 -14.96 1.81 -2.01
N ILE A 195 -14.56 0.58 -2.34
CA ILE A 195 -15.11 -0.16 -3.49
C ILE A 195 -16.62 -0.44 -3.40
N ASN A 196 -17.19 -0.45 -2.19
CA ASN A 196 -18.64 -0.62 -1.99
C ASN A 196 -19.43 0.63 -2.41
N TYR A 197 -18.76 1.76 -2.57
CA TYR A 197 -19.36 3.06 -2.91
C TYR A 197 -19.00 3.50 -4.33
N THR A 198 -17.78 3.22 -4.77
CA THR A 198 -17.32 3.56 -6.12
C THR A 198 -16.16 2.71 -6.57
N ASN A 199 -16.14 2.40 -7.88
CA ASN A 199 -14.99 1.81 -8.57
C ASN A 199 -14.19 2.83 -9.40
N LYS A 200 -14.60 4.12 -9.36
CA LYS A 200 -13.95 5.23 -10.08
C LYS A 200 -13.02 5.96 -9.14
N TYR A 201 -11.76 6.12 -9.54
CA TYR A 201 -10.76 6.79 -8.72
C TYR A 201 -9.72 7.52 -9.56
N SER A 202 -9.00 8.42 -8.94
CA SER A 202 -7.78 9.02 -9.48
C SER A 202 -6.65 8.84 -8.49
N LEU A 203 -5.44 8.67 -9.01
CA LEU A 203 -4.23 8.67 -8.20
C LEU A 203 -3.85 10.12 -7.88
N LEU A 204 -3.59 10.41 -6.62
CA LEU A 204 -2.97 11.66 -6.24
C LEU A 204 -1.46 11.53 -6.45
N GLU A 205 -0.84 12.48 -7.15
CA GLU A 205 0.60 12.49 -7.40
C GLU A 205 1.35 13.36 -6.39
N GLU A 206 2.67 13.27 -6.40
CA GLU A 206 3.50 14.08 -5.51
C GLU A 206 3.36 15.58 -5.78
N ASN A 207 3.33 16.35 -4.70
CA ASN A 207 3.12 17.80 -4.71
C ASN A 207 1.76 18.24 -5.26
N GLU A 208 0.79 17.35 -5.32
CA GLU A 208 -0.60 17.67 -5.59
C GLU A 208 -1.37 17.79 -4.27
N ILE A 209 -2.30 18.74 -4.23
CA ILE A 209 -3.28 18.91 -3.16
C ILE A 209 -4.63 18.66 -3.76
N ALA A 210 -5.34 17.64 -3.29
CA ALA A 210 -6.73 17.42 -3.64
C ALA A 210 -7.64 18.18 -2.67
N ILE A 211 -8.66 18.80 -3.23
CA ILE A 211 -9.69 19.56 -2.53
C ILE A 211 -11.02 18.95 -2.92
N LEU A 212 -11.68 18.32 -1.98
CA LEU A 212 -13.00 17.71 -2.16
C LEU A 212 -14.04 18.59 -1.48
N ASP A 213 -15.06 18.97 -2.22
CA ASP A 213 -16.23 19.68 -1.70
C ASP A 213 -17.53 19.04 -2.22
N PHE A 214 -18.67 19.56 -1.83
CA PHE A 214 -19.96 18.99 -2.24
C PHE A 214 -20.24 19.12 -3.75
N ASP A 215 -19.57 20.04 -4.43
CA ASP A 215 -19.74 20.31 -5.87
C ASP A 215 -18.76 19.49 -6.73
N GLY A 216 -17.68 18.95 -6.13
CA GLY A 216 -16.70 18.18 -6.88
C GLY A 216 -15.32 18.08 -6.27
N ILE A 217 -14.38 17.72 -7.12
CA ILE A 217 -12.97 17.56 -6.78
C ILE A 217 -12.14 18.53 -7.61
N THR A 218 -11.34 19.33 -6.94
CA THR A 218 -10.30 20.15 -7.56
C THR A 218 -8.93 19.64 -7.10
N VAL A 219 -8.02 19.41 -8.03
CA VAL A 219 -6.62 19.10 -7.71
C VAL A 219 -5.75 20.28 -8.12
N VAL A 220 -4.87 20.72 -7.24
CA VAL A 220 -3.93 21.80 -7.49
C VAL A 220 -2.49 21.36 -7.31
N LYS A 221 -1.58 21.92 -8.11
CA LYS A 221 -0.13 21.74 -8.01
C LYS A 221 0.54 23.07 -8.33
N ASN A 222 1.35 23.59 -7.43
CA ASN A 222 1.99 24.89 -7.59
C ASN A 222 0.98 26.00 -7.97
N ASN A 223 -0.13 26.08 -7.23
CA ASN A 223 -1.23 27.03 -7.44
C ASN A 223 -1.95 26.92 -8.80
N LYS A 224 -1.78 25.82 -9.56
CA LYS A 224 -2.48 25.58 -10.82
C LYS A 224 -3.42 24.39 -10.70
N LYS A 225 -4.65 24.55 -11.19
CA LYS A 225 -5.59 23.43 -11.28
C LYS A 225 -5.10 22.39 -12.29
N ILE A 226 -5.17 21.13 -11.91
CA ILE A 226 -4.78 19.98 -12.72
C ILE A 226 -6.02 19.13 -12.99
N LYS A 227 -6.17 18.69 -14.23
CA LYS A 227 -7.18 17.70 -14.59
C LYS A 227 -6.63 16.30 -14.32
N LYS A 228 -7.32 15.53 -13.51
CA LYS A 228 -6.97 14.13 -13.23
C LYS A 228 -7.67 13.19 -14.20
N GLU A 229 -6.97 12.12 -14.55
CA GLU A 229 -7.56 10.98 -15.22
C GLU A 229 -8.38 10.18 -14.22
N ILE A 230 -9.58 9.78 -14.58
CA ILE A 230 -10.43 8.92 -13.79
C ILE A 230 -10.21 7.49 -14.26
N LEU A 231 -9.67 6.67 -13.39
CA LEU A 231 -9.46 5.24 -13.59
C LEU A 231 -10.67 4.46 -13.08
N VAL A 232 -10.90 3.29 -13.65
CA VAL A 232 -11.94 2.35 -13.20
C VAL A 232 -11.26 1.04 -12.84
N THR A 233 -11.53 0.56 -11.62
CA THR A 233 -11.03 -0.76 -11.21
C THR A 233 -12.04 -1.85 -11.53
N ASP A 234 -11.51 -3.04 -11.87
CA ASP A 234 -12.32 -4.26 -12.04
C ASP A 234 -12.58 -4.98 -10.70
N LEU A 235 -12.06 -4.44 -9.58
CA LEU A 235 -12.35 -4.97 -8.25
C LEU A 235 -13.84 -4.85 -7.96
N THR A 236 -14.41 -5.92 -7.42
CA THR A 236 -15.81 -5.93 -6.95
C THR A 236 -15.85 -6.04 -5.44
N ALA A 237 -16.96 -5.59 -4.84
CA ALA A 237 -17.20 -5.75 -3.39
C ALA A 237 -17.16 -7.22 -2.95
N GLU A 238 -17.64 -8.14 -3.80
CA GLU A 238 -17.64 -9.58 -3.56
C GLU A 238 -16.24 -10.18 -3.42
N ALA A 239 -15.23 -9.58 -4.06
CA ALA A 239 -13.85 -10.03 -3.93
C ALA A 239 -13.30 -9.91 -2.50
N LYS A 240 -13.92 -9.07 -1.65
CA LYS A 240 -13.61 -8.92 -0.22
C LYS A 240 -14.28 -9.95 0.68
N ASP A 241 -15.26 -10.69 0.19
CA ASP A 241 -15.92 -11.70 1.00
C ASP A 241 -14.94 -12.84 1.29
N LYS A 242 -15.00 -13.38 2.49
CA LYS A 242 -14.26 -14.58 2.87
C LYS A 242 -14.79 -15.85 2.17
N ASN A 243 -15.89 -15.76 1.44
CA ASN A 243 -16.52 -16.89 0.70
C ASN A 243 -16.70 -18.14 1.59
N GLY A 244 -17.10 -17.94 2.85
CA GLY A 244 -17.32 -19.03 3.81
C GLY A 244 -16.08 -19.57 4.52
N TYR A 245 -14.89 -19.01 4.27
CA TYR A 245 -13.68 -19.33 5.02
C TYR A 245 -13.59 -18.52 6.32
N ASP A 246 -13.02 -19.11 7.36
CA ASP A 246 -12.82 -18.42 8.65
C ASP A 246 -11.84 -17.23 8.53
N HIS A 247 -10.82 -17.38 7.68
CA HIS A 247 -9.74 -16.42 7.51
C HIS A 247 -9.45 -16.12 6.04
N TYR A 248 -9.11 -14.87 5.72
CA TYR A 248 -8.67 -14.46 4.37
C TYR A 248 -7.48 -15.29 3.89
N MET A 249 -6.48 -15.52 4.74
CA MET A 249 -5.30 -16.31 4.39
C MET A 249 -5.68 -17.72 3.92
N LEU A 250 -6.63 -18.36 4.58
CA LEU A 250 -7.11 -19.68 4.15
C LEU A 250 -7.81 -19.62 2.78
N LYS A 251 -8.67 -18.61 2.57
CA LYS A 251 -9.28 -18.35 1.26
C LYS A 251 -8.22 -18.18 0.18
N GLU A 252 -7.23 -17.33 0.43
CA GLU A 252 -6.17 -17.01 -0.51
C GLU A 252 -5.29 -18.21 -0.86
N ILE A 253 -4.98 -19.08 0.11
CA ILE A 253 -4.32 -20.38 -0.13
C ILE A 253 -5.17 -21.27 -1.03
N MET A 254 -6.49 -21.33 -0.78
CA MET A 254 -7.40 -22.15 -1.59
C MET A 254 -7.58 -21.62 -3.02
N GLU A 255 -7.31 -20.34 -3.26
CA GLU A 255 -7.36 -19.71 -4.58
C GLU A 255 -6.09 -19.94 -5.41
N GLU A 256 -4.96 -20.35 -4.81
CA GLU A 256 -3.67 -20.50 -5.50
C GLU A 256 -3.74 -21.33 -6.81
N PRO A 257 -4.39 -22.48 -6.87
CA PRO A 257 -4.48 -23.24 -8.12
C PRO A 257 -5.17 -22.45 -9.25
N ILE A 258 -6.23 -21.71 -8.91
CA ILE A 258 -7.05 -20.96 -9.87
C ILE A 258 -6.26 -19.77 -10.40
N VAL A 259 -5.61 -19.01 -9.51
CA VAL A 259 -4.84 -17.82 -9.92
C VAL A 259 -3.56 -18.20 -10.66
N LEU A 260 -2.93 -19.35 -10.34
CA LEU A 260 -1.82 -19.90 -11.11
C LEU A 260 -2.23 -20.20 -12.55
N GLU A 261 -3.34 -20.91 -12.75
CA GLU A 261 -3.86 -21.20 -14.08
C GLU A 261 -4.14 -19.92 -14.86
N LYS A 262 -4.84 -18.96 -14.22
CA LYS A 262 -5.16 -17.66 -14.83
C LYS A 262 -3.93 -16.87 -15.24
N THR A 263 -2.93 -16.80 -14.37
CA THR A 263 -1.69 -16.03 -14.59
C THR A 263 -0.81 -16.67 -15.65
N LEU A 264 -0.68 -17.99 -15.64
CA LEU A 264 0.23 -18.70 -16.55
C LEU A 264 -0.36 -18.86 -17.96
N LYS A 265 -1.68 -18.98 -18.08
CA LYS A 265 -2.37 -19.25 -19.37
C LYS A 265 -1.93 -18.36 -20.52
N PRO A 266 -1.84 -17.01 -20.41
CA PRO A 266 -1.41 -16.15 -21.51
C PRO A 266 0.02 -16.41 -22.00
N PHE A 267 0.91 -16.85 -21.11
CA PHE A 267 2.31 -17.14 -21.42
C PHE A 267 2.50 -18.56 -21.97
N ILE A 268 1.62 -19.48 -21.56
CA ILE A 268 1.59 -20.84 -22.10
C ILE A 268 1.10 -20.84 -23.53
N GLU A 269 0.02 -20.09 -23.81
CA GLU A 269 -0.55 -19.96 -25.17
C GLU A 269 0.38 -19.16 -26.11
N TYR A 270 1.08 -18.17 -25.57
CA TYR A 270 1.93 -17.25 -26.32
C TYR A 270 3.26 -17.03 -25.62
N PHE A 271 4.19 -17.95 -25.76
CA PHE A 271 5.52 -17.89 -25.13
C PHE A 271 6.30 -16.61 -25.46
N ASN A 272 6.03 -16.01 -26.62
CA ASN A 272 6.62 -14.74 -27.05
C ASN A 272 6.12 -13.52 -26.25
N LYS A 273 5.07 -13.64 -25.44
CA LYS A 273 4.65 -12.59 -24.49
C LYS A 273 5.58 -12.47 -23.28
N ILE A 274 6.44 -13.47 -23.06
CA ILE A 274 7.49 -13.36 -22.03
C ILE A 274 8.57 -12.45 -22.62
N PRO A 275 8.97 -11.36 -21.91
CA PRO A 275 10.02 -10.47 -22.38
C PRO A 275 11.30 -11.22 -22.77
N ASP A 276 11.92 -10.81 -23.86
CA ASP A 276 13.22 -11.34 -24.26
C ASP A 276 14.33 -10.58 -23.53
N LEU A 277 14.93 -11.24 -22.58
CA LEU A 277 15.97 -10.67 -21.73
C LEU A 277 17.39 -11.06 -22.20
N SER A 278 17.55 -11.67 -23.37
CA SER A 278 18.84 -12.20 -23.88
C SER A 278 19.90 -11.12 -24.16
N SER A 279 19.49 -9.86 -24.28
CA SER A 279 20.40 -8.73 -24.49
C SER A 279 21.10 -8.24 -23.20
N TYR A 280 20.65 -8.69 -22.02
CA TYR A 280 21.22 -8.27 -20.75
C TYR A 280 22.32 -9.23 -20.28
N GLU A 281 23.40 -8.68 -19.75
CA GLU A 281 24.56 -9.42 -19.22
C GLU A 281 24.48 -9.56 -17.70
N GLU A 282 23.76 -8.66 -17.02
CA GLU A 282 23.51 -8.69 -15.58
C GLU A 282 22.04 -8.42 -15.28
N ILE A 283 21.48 -9.19 -14.37
CA ILE A 283 20.13 -8.98 -13.85
C ILE A 283 20.24 -8.66 -12.36
N GLN A 284 19.63 -7.57 -11.95
CA GLN A 284 19.50 -7.19 -10.53
C GLN A 284 18.03 -7.32 -10.14
N ILE A 285 17.74 -8.13 -9.11
CA ILE A 285 16.38 -8.31 -8.58
C ILE A 285 16.27 -7.55 -7.28
N VAL A 286 15.27 -6.68 -7.18
CA VAL A 286 15.12 -5.79 -6.03
C VAL A 286 13.68 -5.84 -5.52
N ALA A 287 13.51 -6.18 -4.25
CA ALA A 287 12.21 -6.31 -3.62
C ALA A 287 12.31 -6.23 -2.08
N CYS A 288 11.17 -6.29 -1.39
CA CYS A 288 11.07 -6.36 0.07
C CYS A 288 10.27 -7.59 0.51
N GLY A 289 10.59 -8.11 1.70
CA GLY A 289 9.84 -9.19 2.35
C GLY A 289 9.74 -10.45 1.49
N SER A 290 8.55 -11.05 1.43
CA SER A 290 8.34 -12.30 0.67
C SER A 290 8.61 -12.15 -0.84
N ALA A 291 8.39 -10.96 -1.40
CA ALA A 291 8.72 -10.70 -2.81
C ALA A 291 10.23 -10.82 -3.07
N MET A 292 11.08 -10.44 -2.10
CA MET A 292 12.52 -10.65 -2.20
C MET A 292 12.87 -12.14 -2.21
N TYR A 293 12.20 -12.96 -1.38
CA TYR A 293 12.42 -14.42 -1.39
C TYR A 293 11.99 -15.04 -2.73
N ALA A 294 10.87 -14.59 -3.33
CA ALA A 294 10.54 -14.98 -4.70
C ALA A 294 11.65 -14.59 -5.71
N GLY A 295 12.25 -13.42 -5.52
CA GLY A 295 13.41 -12.98 -6.29
C GLY A 295 14.65 -13.86 -6.09
N MET A 296 14.90 -14.36 -4.88
CA MET A 296 16.00 -15.29 -4.58
C MET A 296 15.81 -16.64 -5.27
N VAL A 297 14.58 -17.15 -5.31
CA VAL A 297 14.25 -18.35 -6.12
C VAL A 297 14.52 -18.05 -7.59
N GLY A 298 14.06 -16.91 -8.10
CA GLY A 298 14.30 -16.46 -9.46
C GLY A 298 15.78 -16.35 -9.81
N LYS A 299 16.58 -15.76 -8.93
CA LYS A 299 18.04 -15.71 -9.06
C LYS A 299 18.62 -17.11 -9.28
N SER A 300 18.27 -18.06 -8.41
CA SER A 300 18.80 -19.43 -8.50
C SER A 300 18.43 -20.10 -9.83
N LEU A 301 17.18 -19.91 -10.28
CA LEU A 301 16.69 -20.48 -11.54
C LEU A 301 17.38 -19.85 -12.76
N ILE A 302 17.56 -18.54 -12.78
CA ILE A 302 18.22 -17.83 -13.88
C ILE A 302 19.70 -18.23 -13.96
N GLU A 303 20.41 -18.23 -12.83
CA GLU A 303 21.83 -18.62 -12.80
C GLU A 303 22.03 -20.08 -13.23
N GLU A 304 21.15 -21.00 -12.76
CA GLU A 304 21.26 -22.44 -13.07
C GLU A 304 20.90 -22.75 -14.54
N TYR A 305 19.88 -22.11 -15.08
CA TYR A 305 19.36 -22.48 -16.41
C TYR A 305 19.90 -21.61 -17.55
N ALA A 306 20.10 -20.33 -17.30
CA ALA A 306 20.51 -19.37 -18.32
C ALA A 306 21.99 -18.97 -18.25
N ASN A 307 22.70 -19.32 -17.15
CA ASN A 307 24.09 -18.93 -16.91
C ASN A 307 24.32 -17.40 -16.99
N VAL A 308 23.32 -16.62 -16.54
CA VAL A 308 23.37 -15.15 -16.46
C VAL A 308 23.59 -14.78 -14.99
N ARG A 309 24.50 -13.84 -14.74
CA ARG A 309 24.77 -13.34 -13.39
C ARG A 309 23.57 -12.59 -12.84
N VAL A 310 23.14 -12.95 -11.61
CA VAL A 310 22.01 -12.32 -10.93
C VAL A 310 22.42 -11.83 -9.55
N VAL A 311 22.13 -10.57 -9.26
CA VAL A 311 22.22 -9.97 -7.92
C VAL A 311 20.80 -9.83 -7.38
N CYS A 312 20.53 -10.38 -6.19
CA CYS A 312 19.22 -10.21 -5.55
C CYS A 312 19.42 -9.50 -4.21
N GLU A 313 18.75 -8.37 -4.02
CA GLU A 313 18.93 -7.52 -2.85
C GLU A 313 17.62 -6.98 -2.30
N VAL A 314 17.60 -6.71 -0.97
CA VAL A 314 16.48 -6.04 -0.34
C VAL A 314 16.46 -4.57 -0.75
N ALA A 315 15.29 -4.06 -1.14
CA ALA A 315 15.16 -2.72 -1.69
C ALA A 315 15.55 -1.61 -0.69
N SER A 316 15.33 -1.83 0.61
CA SER A 316 15.72 -0.88 1.66
C SER A 316 17.23 -0.61 1.71
N GLU A 317 18.06 -1.60 1.40
CA GLU A 317 19.51 -1.44 1.31
C GLU A 317 19.93 -0.92 -0.08
N TYR A 318 19.32 -1.47 -1.13
CA TYR A 318 19.63 -1.11 -2.52
C TYR A 318 19.48 0.40 -2.78
N ARG A 319 18.46 1.04 -2.21
CA ARG A 319 18.20 2.48 -2.40
C ARG A 319 19.35 3.38 -1.87
N TYR A 320 20.13 2.94 -0.90
CA TYR A 320 21.18 3.75 -0.27
C TYR A 320 22.60 3.41 -0.76
N LYS A 321 22.85 2.20 -1.20
CA LYS A 321 24.18 1.79 -1.64
C LYS A 321 24.53 2.36 -3.02
N LYS A 322 25.83 2.54 -3.30
CA LYS A 322 26.31 2.82 -4.65
C LYS A 322 26.17 1.55 -5.50
N VAL A 323 25.31 1.58 -6.50
CA VAL A 323 25.12 0.49 -7.46
C VAL A 323 25.87 0.83 -8.74
N LEU A 324 26.52 -0.16 -9.33
CA LEU A 324 27.12 -0.04 -10.65
C LEU A 324 26.11 -0.52 -11.67
N TYR A 325 25.83 0.31 -12.63
CA TYR A 325 24.97 -0.01 -13.77
C TYR A 325 25.78 0.12 -15.04
N ASP A 326 25.53 -0.77 -15.98
CA ASP A 326 25.95 -0.62 -17.36
C ASP A 326 24.75 -0.68 -18.30
N ARG A 327 24.96 -0.48 -19.59
CA ARG A 327 23.89 -0.48 -20.60
C ARG A 327 23.21 -1.83 -20.78
N LYS A 328 23.73 -2.89 -20.19
CA LYS A 328 23.25 -4.26 -20.28
C LYS A 328 22.74 -4.79 -18.92
N THR A 329 22.53 -3.90 -17.96
CA THR A 329 21.93 -4.22 -16.67
C THR A 329 20.42 -4.05 -16.75
N LEU A 330 19.68 -5.13 -16.41
CA LEU A 330 18.23 -5.10 -16.19
C LEU A 330 17.95 -5.11 -14.70
N VAL A 331 17.08 -4.23 -14.23
CA VAL A 331 16.59 -4.25 -12.83
C VAL A 331 15.15 -4.79 -12.81
N ILE A 332 14.98 -5.97 -12.22
CA ILE A 332 13.65 -6.57 -12.00
C ILE A 332 13.17 -6.14 -10.61
N VAL A 333 12.04 -5.45 -10.55
CA VAL A 333 11.40 -5.06 -9.30
C VAL A 333 10.15 -5.89 -9.05
N ILE A 334 10.04 -6.49 -7.85
CA ILE A 334 8.93 -7.36 -7.50
C ILE A 334 8.14 -6.75 -6.34
N SER A 335 6.83 -6.57 -6.53
CA SER A 335 5.94 -6.06 -5.49
C SER A 335 4.50 -6.50 -5.74
N GLN A 336 3.85 -7.07 -4.74
CA GLN A 336 2.43 -7.42 -4.84
C GLN A 336 1.58 -6.15 -5.02
N SER A 337 1.73 -5.16 -4.16
CA SER A 337 0.94 -3.92 -4.20
C SER A 337 1.38 -2.94 -5.31
N GLY A 338 2.67 -3.01 -5.71
CA GLY A 338 3.28 -2.01 -6.56
C GLY A 338 3.46 -0.63 -5.91
N GLU A 339 3.26 -0.55 -4.57
CA GLU A 339 3.33 0.67 -3.77
C GLU A 339 4.32 0.56 -2.59
N THR A 340 5.25 -0.38 -2.66
CA THR A 340 6.28 -0.54 -1.63
C THR A 340 7.32 0.57 -1.75
N ALA A 341 7.38 1.48 -0.79
CA ALA A 341 8.17 2.71 -0.85
C ALA A 341 9.67 2.46 -1.17
N ASP A 342 10.30 1.50 -0.49
CA ASP A 342 11.69 1.16 -0.76
C ASP A 342 11.90 0.60 -2.17
N THR A 343 10.97 -0.22 -2.66
CA THR A 343 11.04 -0.79 -4.01
C THR A 343 10.85 0.30 -5.07
N ILE A 344 9.94 1.26 -4.86
CA ILE A 344 9.76 2.44 -5.72
C ILE A 344 11.04 3.26 -5.77
N ALA A 345 11.62 3.57 -4.60
CA ALA A 345 12.85 4.37 -4.52
C ALA A 345 14.03 3.66 -5.20
N ALA A 346 14.15 2.35 -5.03
CA ALA A 346 15.18 1.53 -5.69
C ALA A 346 15.00 1.52 -7.22
N MET A 347 13.77 1.38 -7.70
CA MET A 347 13.43 1.42 -9.13
C MET A 347 13.78 2.79 -9.75
N ARG A 348 13.34 3.88 -9.11
CA ARG A 348 13.63 5.24 -9.56
C ARG A 348 15.14 5.49 -9.64
N LYS A 349 15.88 5.07 -8.60
CA LYS A 349 17.34 5.15 -8.59
C LYS A 349 17.97 4.37 -9.75
N ALA A 350 17.49 3.18 -10.06
CA ALA A 350 17.97 2.41 -11.21
C ALA A 350 17.74 3.16 -12.53
N LYS A 351 16.55 3.71 -12.73
CA LYS A 351 16.19 4.50 -13.92
C LYS A 351 17.01 5.80 -14.04
N GLU A 352 17.20 6.54 -12.96
CA GLU A 352 18.04 7.74 -12.93
C GLU A 352 19.48 7.45 -13.34
N ASN A 353 19.96 6.24 -13.12
CA ASN A 353 21.29 5.79 -13.54
C ASN A 353 21.31 5.06 -14.91
N GLY A 354 20.19 5.05 -15.63
CA GLY A 354 20.09 4.56 -17.00
C GLY A 354 19.87 3.05 -17.14
N ALA A 355 19.58 2.33 -16.06
CA ALA A 355 19.16 0.93 -16.13
C ALA A 355 17.71 0.81 -16.61
N LEU A 356 17.41 -0.22 -17.41
CA LEU A 356 16.04 -0.58 -17.73
C LEU A 356 15.39 -1.35 -16.58
N THR A 357 14.08 -1.19 -16.44
CA THR A 357 13.32 -1.77 -15.33
C THR A 357 12.18 -2.65 -15.82
N LEU A 358 12.07 -3.86 -15.27
CA LEU A 358 10.95 -4.77 -15.45
C LEU A 358 10.22 -4.96 -14.12
N ALA A 359 8.94 -4.64 -14.07
CA ALA A 359 8.12 -4.85 -12.88
C ALA A 359 7.36 -6.17 -12.93
N ILE A 360 7.34 -6.90 -11.79
CA ILE A 360 6.44 -8.01 -11.55
C ILE A 360 5.48 -7.57 -10.45
N VAL A 361 4.24 -7.25 -10.82
CA VAL A 361 3.27 -6.60 -9.93
C VAL A 361 1.87 -7.21 -10.06
N ASN A 362 1.04 -7.06 -9.01
CA ASN A 362 -0.35 -7.51 -9.07
C ASN A 362 -1.32 -6.37 -9.41
N VAL A 363 -1.07 -5.16 -8.90
CA VAL A 363 -2.02 -4.04 -9.01
C VAL A 363 -1.73 -3.22 -10.27
N LYS A 364 -2.67 -3.30 -11.21
CA LYS A 364 -2.66 -2.45 -12.42
C LYS A 364 -2.80 -0.98 -12.01
N GLY A 365 -2.00 -0.09 -12.61
CA GLY A 365 -2.01 1.33 -12.29
C GLY A 365 -1.24 1.72 -11.03
N SER A 366 -0.61 0.77 -10.32
CA SER A 366 0.29 1.10 -9.20
C SER A 366 1.51 1.89 -9.65
N THR A 367 2.17 2.57 -8.72
CA THR A 367 3.35 3.41 -9.00
C THR A 367 4.46 2.62 -9.70
N ILE A 368 4.80 1.43 -9.20
CA ILE A 368 5.81 0.57 -9.82
C ILE A 368 5.39 0.18 -11.25
N ALA A 369 4.10 -0.21 -11.45
CA ALA A 369 3.60 -0.58 -12.78
C ALA A 369 3.66 0.57 -13.78
N ARG A 370 3.36 1.80 -13.35
CA ARG A 370 3.34 2.98 -14.25
C ARG A 370 4.72 3.52 -14.56
N GLU A 371 5.64 3.44 -13.60
CA GLU A 371 6.97 4.05 -13.74
C GLU A 371 8.03 3.09 -14.28
N SER A 372 7.82 1.77 -14.25
CA SER A 372 8.73 0.80 -14.87
C SER A 372 8.66 0.87 -16.40
N ASP A 373 9.74 0.43 -17.08
CA ASP A 373 9.80 0.43 -18.53
C ASP A 373 8.96 -0.73 -19.12
N GLU A 374 8.96 -1.88 -18.43
CA GLU A 374 8.12 -3.04 -18.78
C GLU A 374 7.43 -3.61 -17.54
N GLN A 375 6.28 -4.28 -17.70
CA GLN A 375 5.53 -4.87 -16.61
C GLN A 375 4.98 -6.26 -16.96
N ILE A 376 4.96 -7.13 -15.93
CA ILE A 376 4.24 -8.40 -15.92
C ILE A 376 3.25 -8.38 -14.75
N PHE A 377 1.96 -8.57 -15.05
CA PHE A 377 0.91 -8.65 -14.04
C PHE A 377 0.65 -10.10 -13.62
N ILE A 378 0.61 -10.34 -12.31
CA ILE A 378 0.44 -11.69 -11.73
C ILE A 378 -1.01 -12.08 -11.46
N GLU A 379 -1.99 -11.35 -11.91
CA GLU A 379 -3.44 -11.66 -11.85
C GLU A 379 -3.92 -12.38 -10.57
N ALA A 380 -3.28 -12.11 -9.40
CA ALA A 380 -3.62 -12.74 -8.13
C ALA A 380 -4.98 -12.30 -7.58
N GLY A 381 -5.53 -11.19 -8.12
CA GLY A 381 -6.67 -10.54 -7.50
C GLY A 381 -6.32 -9.90 -6.15
N PRO A 382 -7.32 -9.51 -5.33
CA PRO A 382 -7.07 -8.95 -4.01
C PRO A 382 -6.40 -9.97 -3.08
N GLU A 383 -5.37 -9.54 -2.36
CA GLU A 383 -4.73 -10.28 -1.29
C GLU A 383 -4.81 -9.43 -0.02
N ILE A 384 -5.63 -9.88 0.94
CA ILE A 384 -6.04 -9.13 2.13
C ILE A 384 -5.29 -9.62 3.37
N ALA A 385 -4.87 -10.88 3.39
CA ALA A 385 -4.07 -11.42 4.49
C ALA A 385 -2.74 -10.67 4.62
N VAL A 386 -2.29 -10.43 5.85
CA VAL A 386 -1.01 -9.74 6.11
C VAL A 386 0.16 -10.50 5.53
N ALA A 387 0.19 -11.83 5.76
CA ALA A 387 1.20 -12.69 5.15
C ALA A 387 0.73 -13.09 3.75
N THR A 388 1.54 -12.79 2.74
CA THR A 388 1.28 -13.13 1.35
C THR A 388 1.36 -14.65 1.12
N THR A 389 0.49 -15.16 0.27
CA THR A 389 0.45 -16.58 -0.13
C THR A 389 0.39 -16.69 -1.65
N LYS A 390 -0.77 -16.41 -2.24
CA LYS A 390 -1.00 -16.55 -3.68
C LYS A 390 -0.13 -15.62 -4.53
N ALA A 391 0.13 -14.39 -4.10
CA ALA A 391 1.02 -13.50 -4.85
C ALA A 391 2.47 -14.02 -4.86
N TYR A 392 2.95 -14.60 -3.75
CA TYR A 392 4.29 -15.16 -3.68
C TYR A 392 4.47 -16.32 -4.68
N ILE A 393 3.57 -17.30 -4.71
CA ILE A 393 3.70 -18.43 -5.63
C ILE A 393 3.62 -18.00 -7.09
N LEU A 394 2.83 -16.98 -7.39
CA LEU A 394 2.74 -16.40 -8.74
C LEU A 394 4.03 -15.68 -9.13
N GLN A 395 4.65 -14.94 -8.23
CA GLN A 395 5.94 -14.29 -8.45
C GLN A 395 7.03 -15.34 -8.75
N VAL A 396 7.07 -16.43 -8.00
CA VAL A 396 7.99 -17.57 -8.25
C VAL A 396 7.71 -18.17 -9.64
N ALA A 397 6.46 -18.39 -10.01
CA ALA A 397 6.09 -18.95 -11.30
C ALA A 397 6.50 -18.04 -12.47
N ILE A 398 6.32 -16.71 -12.35
CA ILE A 398 6.79 -15.76 -13.34
C ILE A 398 8.32 -15.74 -13.43
N MET A 399 9.03 -15.80 -12.30
CA MET A 399 10.49 -15.90 -12.32
C MET A 399 10.99 -17.18 -13.03
N ALA A 400 10.29 -18.29 -12.87
CA ALA A 400 10.59 -19.54 -13.60
C ALA A 400 10.36 -19.39 -15.10
N LEU A 401 9.28 -18.69 -15.52
CA LEU A 401 9.04 -18.36 -16.94
C LEU A 401 10.17 -17.50 -17.52
N LEU A 402 10.62 -16.46 -16.79
CA LEU A 402 11.72 -15.60 -17.24
C LEU A 402 13.04 -16.40 -17.37
N ALA A 403 13.33 -17.24 -16.39
CA ALA A 403 14.51 -18.13 -16.45
C ALA A 403 14.45 -19.08 -17.65
N SER A 404 13.28 -19.66 -17.92
CA SER A 404 13.03 -20.51 -19.09
C SER A 404 13.27 -19.78 -20.42
N ARG A 405 12.75 -18.56 -20.53
CA ARG A 405 12.90 -17.73 -21.72
C ARG A 405 14.36 -17.37 -21.98
N LEU A 406 15.09 -16.95 -20.94
CA LEU A 406 16.51 -16.63 -20.99
C LEU A 406 17.36 -17.84 -21.40
N ALA A 407 17.04 -19.01 -20.87
CA ALA A 407 17.77 -20.25 -21.16
C ALA A 407 17.48 -20.81 -22.57
N GLY A 408 16.52 -20.28 -23.29
CA GLY A 408 16.02 -20.87 -24.53
C GLY A 408 15.40 -22.27 -24.32
N LYS A 409 15.05 -22.61 -23.07
CA LYS A 409 14.43 -23.88 -22.70
C LYS A 409 12.95 -23.70 -22.48
N ASN A 410 12.14 -24.54 -23.06
CA ASN A 410 10.70 -24.49 -22.85
C ASN A 410 10.29 -25.40 -21.70
N ILE A 411 10.08 -24.82 -20.49
CA ILE A 411 9.54 -25.52 -19.31
C ILE A 411 8.02 -25.32 -19.16
N VAL A 412 7.36 -24.85 -20.19
CA VAL A 412 5.92 -24.59 -20.15
C VAL A 412 5.14 -25.85 -19.81
N GLU A 413 5.56 -27.02 -20.31
CA GLU A 413 4.92 -28.31 -20.00
C GLU A 413 4.95 -28.66 -18.51
N GLU A 414 6.00 -28.27 -17.80
CA GLU A 414 6.11 -28.45 -16.36
C GLU A 414 5.23 -27.44 -15.63
N LEU A 415 5.23 -26.18 -16.05
CA LEU A 415 4.44 -25.11 -15.44
C LEU A 415 2.94 -25.31 -15.61
N VAL A 416 2.50 -25.94 -16.70
CA VAL A 416 1.08 -26.33 -16.89
C VAL A 416 0.60 -27.29 -15.79
N LYS A 417 1.48 -28.08 -15.21
CA LYS A 417 1.16 -29.03 -14.13
C LYS A 417 1.07 -28.37 -12.77
N LEU A 418 1.65 -27.17 -12.60
CA LEU A 418 1.78 -26.49 -11.32
C LEU A 418 0.45 -26.25 -10.60
N PRO A 419 -0.64 -25.77 -11.23
CA PRO A 419 -1.93 -25.60 -10.58
C PRO A 419 -2.45 -26.90 -9.97
N ARG A 420 -2.34 -28.01 -10.70
CA ARG A 420 -2.75 -29.34 -10.20
C ARG A 420 -1.89 -29.79 -9.02
N LEU A 421 -0.57 -29.63 -9.11
CA LEU A 421 0.36 -30.03 -8.04
C LEU A 421 0.11 -29.24 -6.76
N VAL A 422 -0.12 -27.93 -6.87
CA VAL A 422 -0.46 -27.07 -5.72
C VAL A 422 -1.78 -27.51 -5.11
N LYS A 423 -2.80 -27.82 -5.95
CA LYS A 423 -4.07 -28.37 -5.45
C LYS A 423 -3.87 -29.67 -4.69
N GLU A 424 -3.05 -30.60 -5.18
CA GLU A 424 -2.75 -31.87 -4.50
C GLU A 424 -2.10 -31.63 -3.12
N VAL A 425 -1.25 -30.60 -2.99
CA VAL A 425 -0.65 -30.20 -1.69
C VAL A 425 -1.74 -29.63 -0.77
N ILE A 426 -2.59 -28.73 -1.27
CA ILE A 426 -3.69 -28.14 -0.50
C ILE A 426 -4.69 -29.20 -0.04
N ASP A 427 -5.02 -30.17 -0.87
CA ASP A 427 -5.95 -31.27 -0.54
C ASP A 427 -5.43 -32.14 0.63
N ARG A 428 -4.10 -32.12 0.90
CA ARG A 428 -3.47 -32.79 2.05
C ARG A 428 -3.40 -31.91 3.30
N ARG A 429 -4.15 -30.80 3.37
CA ARG A 429 -4.10 -29.83 4.48
C ARG A 429 -4.22 -30.41 5.88
N ASP A 430 -4.92 -31.55 6.05
CA ASP A 430 -5.06 -32.21 7.35
C ASP A 430 -3.73 -32.66 7.96
N ILE A 431 -2.75 -32.97 7.12
CA ILE A 431 -1.40 -33.32 7.56
C ILE A 431 -0.74 -32.08 8.17
N TYR A 432 -0.80 -30.96 7.47
CA TYR A 432 -0.22 -29.68 7.91
C TYR A 432 -0.93 -29.16 9.16
N LEU A 433 -2.26 -29.29 9.23
CA LEU A 433 -3.02 -28.90 10.40
C LEU A 433 -2.63 -29.71 11.65
N LYS A 434 -2.36 -31.01 11.50
CA LYS A 434 -1.85 -31.86 12.61
C LYS A 434 -0.48 -31.37 13.10
N ILE A 435 0.40 -30.95 12.20
CA ILE A 435 1.71 -30.40 12.55
C ILE A 435 1.54 -29.04 13.22
N ALA A 436 0.76 -28.14 12.62
CA ALA A 436 0.49 -26.81 13.15
C ALA A 436 -0.05 -26.86 14.58
N LYS A 437 -1.02 -27.76 14.88
CA LYS A 437 -1.55 -27.96 16.22
C LYS A 437 -0.51 -28.35 17.28
N LYS A 438 0.65 -28.88 16.88
CA LYS A 438 1.74 -29.23 17.80
C LYS A 438 2.66 -28.06 18.08
N ILE A 439 2.77 -27.12 17.13
CA ILE A 439 3.79 -26.07 17.18
C ILE A 439 3.25 -24.64 17.38
N TYR A 440 1.95 -24.37 17.13
CA TYR A 440 1.39 -23.01 17.13
C TYR A 440 1.51 -22.25 18.45
N ARG A 441 1.78 -22.96 19.58
CA ARG A 441 2.00 -22.34 20.90
C ARG A 441 3.47 -22.14 21.24
N LYS A 442 4.38 -22.49 20.33
CA LYS A 442 5.81 -22.25 20.53
C LYS A 442 6.13 -20.79 20.26
N GLU A 443 6.99 -20.20 21.07
CA GLU A 443 7.40 -18.79 20.92
C GLU A 443 8.21 -18.60 19.65
N ASP A 444 9.14 -19.56 19.36
CA ASP A 444 9.98 -19.54 18.18
C ASP A 444 9.83 -20.80 17.34
N ILE A 445 9.75 -20.62 16.02
CA ILE A 445 9.72 -21.69 15.02
C ILE A 445 10.72 -21.34 13.91
N PHE A 446 11.69 -22.23 13.69
CA PHE A 446 12.68 -22.06 12.64
C PHE A 446 12.42 -23.03 11.49
N PHE A 447 12.29 -22.48 10.28
CA PHE A 447 12.32 -23.25 9.05
C PHE A 447 13.75 -23.21 8.50
N ILE A 448 14.30 -24.38 8.20
CA ILE A 448 15.66 -24.49 7.67
C ILE A 448 15.62 -25.22 6.33
N GLY A 449 16.38 -24.73 5.37
CA GLY A 449 16.45 -25.27 4.02
C GLY A 449 17.84 -25.09 3.39
N ARG A 450 17.99 -25.53 2.16
CA ARG A 450 19.20 -25.33 1.34
C ARG A 450 18.78 -24.84 -0.04
N LYS A 451 19.66 -24.06 -0.70
CA LYS A 451 19.39 -23.47 -2.03
C LYS A 451 18.06 -22.70 -2.00
N VAL A 452 17.18 -22.99 -2.97
CA VAL A 452 15.86 -22.36 -3.09
C VAL A 452 14.88 -22.68 -1.94
N ASP A 453 15.10 -23.80 -1.22
CA ASP A 453 14.21 -24.23 -0.13
C ASP A 453 14.36 -23.35 1.14
N TYR A 454 15.33 -22.44 1.17
CA TYR A 454 15.50 -21.52 2.29
C TYR A 454 14.88 -20.14 2.03
N ALA A 455 14.51 -19.83 0.77
CA ALA A 455 13.98 -18.54 0.32
C ALA A 455 12.45 -18.41 0.48
#